data_f63a6d8aef4dcbd3b99fe707e0991c00
#
_entry.id   f63a6d8aef4dcbd3b99fe707e0991c00
#
_cell.length_a   1.000
_cell.length_b   1.000
_cell.length_c   1.000
_cell.angle_alpha   90.00
_cell.angle_beta   90.00
_cell.angle_gamma   90.00
#
_symmetry.space_group_name_H-M   'P 1'
#
loop_
_entity.id
_entity.type
_entity.pdbx_description
1 polymer ?
#
loop_
_entity_poly.entity_id
_entity_poly.type
_entity_poly.pdbx_seq_one_letter_code
_entity_poly.pdbx_strand_id
1 'polypeptide(L)'
;PTATSTPTHTSTPTSTSTQTPTPTITPTPTVTPTPTAQVTKVTVLQQSTCRYGPGTAYLYADGLYAGDQAVVRGRNGSSTWLYITPDDSQRSCWISASLVELTGDLTLVPPFQSTLPHTTASSLPTGVATQRNGDQVNITWDQIHINMGDARGYLLELTVCQNGARITFVIQTDATSYTVTDDRSCQPPGGGKIYAVDTRGYTDPVTISWPE
;
A
#
# COMPACT_ATOMS: atom_id res chain seq x y z
N PRO A 1 10.45 118.37 21.55
CA PRO A 1 9.64 117.37 20.94
C PRO A 1 9.87 116.01 21.61
N THR A 2 8.82 115.54 22.18
CA THR A 2 8.81 114.33 22.98
C THR A 2 8.44 113.11 22.14
N ALA A 3 9.31 112.12 22.09
CA ALA A 3 9.04 110.90 21.42
C ALA A 3 8.28 109.92 22.34
N THR A 4 7.10 109.52 21.97
CA THR A 4 6.26 108.55 22.65
C THR A 4 6.63 107.15 22.17
N SER A 5 7.06 106.28 23.07
CA SER A 5 7.33 104.91 22.79
C SER A 5 6.02 104.02 22.81
N THR A 6 5.75 103.34 21.74
CA THR A 6 4.59 102.41 21.65
C THR A 6 4.98 101.06 22.25
N PRO A 7 4.15 100.47 23.10
CA PRO A 7 4.42 99.10 23.64
C PRO A 7 4.25 98.03 22.59
N THR A 8 5.25 97.14 22.42
CA THR A 8 5.23 95.96 21.58
C THR A 8 4.53 94.84 22.33
N HIS A 9 3.46 94.29 21.76
CA HIS A 9 2.78 93.14 22.33
C HIS A 9 3.56 91.87 22.06
N THR A 10 4.06 91.23 23.09
CA THR A 10 4.67 89.88 23.04
C THR A 10 3.59 88.85 22.95
N SER A 11 3.58 88.05 21.86
CA SER A 11 2.65 86.96 21.67
C SER A 11 3.01 85.78 22.59
N THR A 12 2.07 85.32 23.38
CA THR A 12 2.20 84.17 24.27
C THR A 12 2.15 82.88 23.42
N PRO A 13 3.06 81.91 23.58
CA PRO A 13 3.03 80.66 22.83
C PRO A 13 1.82 79.81 23.26
N THR A 14 0.97 79.43 22.29
CA THR A 14 -0.15 78.51 22.48
C THR A 14 0.40 77.10 22.60
N SER A 15 0.09 76.38 23.66
CA SER A 15 0.45 74.96 23.85
C SER A 15 -0.25 74.11 22.84
N THR A 16 0.51 73.50 21.91
CA THR A 16 0.01 72.48 20.98
C THR A 16 -0.17 71.14 21.74
N SER A 17 -1.37 70.63 21.77
CA SER A 17 -1.66 69.36 22.38
C SER A 17 -0.99 68.22 21.56
N THR A 18 0.03 67.57 22.11
CA THR A 18 0.63 66.36 21.56
C THR A 18 -0.37 65.19 21.69
N GLN A 19 -0.85 64.67 20.57
CA GLN A 19 -1.68 63.49 20.58
C GLN A 19 -0.83 62.27 20.96
N THR A 20 -1.18 61.61 22.05
CA THR A 20 -0.60 60.34 22.48
C THR A 20 -1.02 59.26 21.47
N PRO A 21 -0.09 58.47 20.85
CA PRO A 21 -0.47 57.42 19.92
C PRO A 21 -1.29 56.36 20.66
N THR A 22 -2.48 56.06 20.15
CA THR A 22 -3.33 54.95 20.62
C THR A 22 -2.60 53.64 20.36
N PRO A 23 -2.49 52.71 21.33
CA PRO A 23 -1.84 51.43 21.08
C PRO A 23 -2.60 50.64 20.00
N THR A 24 -1.91 50.38 18.88
CA THR A 24 -2.41 49.47 17.82
C THR A 24 -2.41 48.05 18.36
N ILE A 25 -3.57 47.43 18.53
CA ILE A 25 -3.69 46.02 18.87
C ILE A 25 -3.13 45.19 17.71
N THR A 26 -1.92 44.64 17.89
CA THR A 26 -1.32 43.70 16.97
C THR A 26 -2.17 42.41 17.02
N PRO A 27 -2.71 41.92 15.89
CA PRO A 27 -3.50 40.67 15.93
C PRO A 27 -2.60 39.53 16.42
N THR A 28 -3.05 38.84 17.48
CA THR A 28 -2.40 37.63 17.97
C THR A 28 -2.43 36.57 16.83
N PRO A 29 -1.29 35.93 16.50
CA PRO A 29 -1.28 34.92 15.44
C PRO A 29 -2.25 33.80 15.82
N THR A 30 -3.30 33.61 15.00
CA THR A 30 -4.21 32.48 15.14
C THR A 30 -3.41 31.23 14.83
N VAL A 31 -3.20 30.35 15.80
CA VAL A 31 -2.61 29.03 15.59
C VAL A 31 -3.55 28.23 14.68
N THR A 32 -3.18 28.11 13.42
CA THR A 32 -3.85 27.18 12.50
C THR A 32 -3.61 25.78 13.04
N PRO A 33 -4.67 24.98 13.34
CA PRO A 33 -4.48 23.61 13.81
C PRO A 33 -3.70 22.84 12.76
N THR A 34 -2.57 22.27 13.16
CA THR A 34 -1.81 21.35 12.31
C THR A 34 -2.74 20.18 12.01
N PRO A 35 -2.98 19.80 10.71
CA PRO A 35 -3.83 18.67 10.40
C PRO A 35 -3.24 17.43 11.05
N THR A 36 -3.98 16.84 11.98
CA THR A 36 -3.64 15.54 12.55
C THR A 36 -3.67 14.52 11.41
N ALA A 37 -2.56 13.82 11.18
CA ALA A 37 -2.50 12.78 10.17
C ALA A 37 -3.61 11.74 10.48
N GLN A 38 -4.64 11.71 9.65
CA GLN A 38 -5.76 10.80 9.84
C GLN A 38 -5.32 9.40 9.44
N VAL A 39 -5.22 8.51 10.41
CA VAL A 39 -4.86 7.11 10.20
C VAL A 39 -6.05 6.40 9.57
N THR A 40 -5.85 5.81 8.39
CA THR A 40 -6.86 5.00 7.72
C THR A 40 -7.04 3.67 8.48
N LYS A 41 -8.27 3.36 8.85
CA LYS A 41 -8.65 2.15 9.59
C LYS A 41 -9.71 1.35 8.85
N VAL A 42 -9.86 0.11 9.24
CA VAL A 42 -10.93 -0.78 8.76
C VAL A 42 -11.61 -1.46 9.94
N THR A 43 -12.89 -1.78 9.75
CA THR A 43 -13.67 -2.69 10.59
C THR A 43 -14.05 -3.90 9.75
N VAL A 44 -13.78 -5.09 10.24
CA VAL A 44 -14.08 -6.36 9.56
C VAL A 44 -15.59 -6.60 9.59
N LEU A 45 -16.22 -6.86 8.43
CA LEU A 45 -17.67 -7.01 8.30
C LEU A 45 -18.17 -8.42 8.65
N GLN A 46 -17.33 -9.43 8.43
CA GLN A 46 -17.66 -10.84 8.67
C GLN A 46 -16.39 -11.63 8.95
N GLN A 47 -16.53 -12.86 9.44
CA GLN A 47 -15.39 -13.76 9.61
C GLN A 47 -14.59 -13.88 8.31
N SER A 48 -13.31 -13.61 8.39
CA SER A 48 -12.43 -13.41 7.23
C SER A 48 -11.07 -14.04 7.43
N THR A 49 -10.47 -14.46 6.33
CA THR A 49 -9.09 -14.94 6.31
C THR A 49 -8.15 -13.80 5.96
N CYS A 50 -7.21 -13.51 6.83
CA CYS A 50 -6.05 -12.66 6.55
C CYS A 50 -4.90 -13.51 5.99
N ARG A 51 -4.20 -13.02 4.97
CA ARG A 51 -3.22 -13.80 4.19
C ARG A 51 -1.86 -13.14 4.16
N TYR A 52 -0.83 -13.88 3.78
CA TYR A 52 0.53 -13.35 3.64
C TYR A 52 0.73 -12.48 2.39
N GLY A 53 -0.17 -12.57 1.41
CA GLY A 53 -0.11 -11.76 0.18
C GLY A 53 -1.51 -11.33 -0.30
N PRO A 54 -1.57 -10.40 -1.28
CA PRO A 54 -2.81 -9.79 -1.75
C PRO A 54 -3.56 -10.68 -2.74
N GLY A 55 -4.10 -11.80 -2.27
CA GLY A 55 -4.85 -12.75 -3.08
C GLY A 55 -5.25 -14.01 -2.31
N THR A 56 -6.28 -14.70 -2.79
CA THR A 56 -6.80 -15.94 -2.17
C THR A 56 -5.83 -17.12 -2.30
N ALA A 57 -4.90 -17.06 -3.26
CA ALA A 57 -3.87 -18.08 -3.48
C ALA A 57 -2.77 -18.10 -2.40
N TYR A 58 -2.60 -17.00 -1.66
CA TYR A 58 -1.59 -16.94 -0.61
C TYR A 58 -2.03 -17.70 0.63
N LEU A 59 -1.04 -18.23 1.37
CA LEU A 59 -1.27 -18.93 2.62
C LEU A 59 -2.01 -18.07 3.65
N TYR A 60 -2.76 -18.74 4.50
CA TYR A 60 -3.37 -18.18 5.69
C TYR A 60 -2.32 -17.60 6.63
N ALA A 61 -2.52 -16.40 7.11
CA ALA A 61 -1.69 -15.73 8.09
C ALA A 61 -2.39 -15.59 9.45
N ASP A 62 -3.68 -15.19 9.43
CA ASP A 62 -4.48 -14.98 10.63
C ASP A 62 -5.99 -15.03 10.33
N GLY A 63 -6.81 -15.27 11.36
CA GLY A 63 -8.27 -15.21 11.28
C GLY A 63 -8.78 -13.92 11.90
N LEU A 64 -9.76 -13.29 11.24
CA LEU A 64 -10.42 -12.08 11.71
C LEU A 64 -11.92 -12.31 11.82
N TYR A 65 -12.56 -11.64 12.77
CA TYR A 65 -13.97 -11.77 13.04
C TYR A 65 -14.72 -10.44 12.80
N ALA A 66 -16.02 -10.53 12.64
CA ALA A 66 -16.85 -9.34 12.49
C ALA A 66 -16.68 -8.40 13.70
N GLY A 67 -16.42 -7.12 13.42
CA GLY A 67 -16.17 -6.10 14.43
C GLY A 67 -14.69 -5.86 14.75
N ASP A 68 -13.77 -6.75 14.35
CA ASP A 68 -12.34 -6.53 14.54
C ASP A 68 -11.92 -5.25 13.82
N GLN A 69 -11.08 -4.47 14.48
CA GLN A 69 -10.53 -3.23 13.95
C GLN A 69 -9.06 -3.41 13.59
N ALA A 70 -8.62 -2.70 12.54
CA ALA A 70 -7.25 -2.72 12.11
C ALA A 70 -6.81 -1.39 11.48
N VAL A 71 -5.52 -1.10 11.59
CA VAL A 71 -4.89 0.01 10.88
C VAL A 71 -4.46 -0.43 9.50
N VAL A 72 -4.81 0.34 8.46
CA VAL A 72 -4.34 0.10 7.09
C VAL A 72 -2.92 0.64 6.95
N ARG A 73 -1.99 -0.23 6.56
CA ARG A 73 -0.57 0.08 6.37
C ARG A 73 -0.17 0.17 4.91
N GLY A 74 -0.97 -0.44 4.02
CA GLY A 74 -0.69 -0.48 2.60
C GLY A 74 -1.86 -1.03 1.79
N ARG A 75 -1.75 -1.01 0.48
CA ARG A 75 -2.72 -1.58 -0.44
C ARG A 75 -2.03 -2.18 -1.65
N ASN A 76 -2.68 -3.11 -2.36
CA ASN A 76 -2.20 -3.51 -3.68
C ASN A 76 -2.50 -2.42 -4.72
N GLY A 77 -1.93 -2.54 -5.91
CA GLY A 77 -2.06 -1.51 -6.95
C GLY A 77 -3.50 -1.18 -7.33
N SER A 78 -4.41 -2.16 -7.32
CA SER A 78 -5.84 -1.99 -7.63
C SER A 78 -6.71 -1.64 -6.42
N SER A 79 -6.13 -1.56 -5.21
CA SER A 79 -6.84 -1.32 -3.94
C SER A 79 -7.91 -2.37 -3.60
N THR A 80 -7.83 -3.56 -4.19
CA THR A 80 -8.74 -4.68 -3.91
C THR A 80 -8.32 -5.49 -2.68
N TRP A 81 -7.06 -5.32 -2.24
CA TRP A 81 -6.49 -5.92 -1.04
C TRP A 81 -5.79 -4.85 -0.21
N LEU A 82 -5.99 -4.91 1.10
CA LEU A 82 -5.42 -4.00 2.09
C LEU A 82 -4.45 -4.75 3.00
N TYR A 83 -3.27 -4.19 3.21
CA TYR A 83 -2.31 -4.66 4.19
C TYR A 83 -2.62 -3.99 5.52
N ILE A 84 -3.01 -4.76 6.50
CA ILE A 84 -3.53 -4.27 7.77
C ILE A 84 -2.72 -4.80 8.96
N THR A 85 -2.76 -4.07 10.05
CA THR A 85 -2.33 -4.52 11.37
C THR A 85 -3.56 -4.51 12.28
N PRO A 86 -4.12 -5.69 12.65
CA PRO A 86 -5.23 -5.77 13.59
C PRO A 86 -4.86 -5.20 14.94
N ASP A 87 -5.82 -4.53 15.62
CA ASP A 87 -5.56 -3.87 16.90
C ASP A 87 -5.19 -4.89 18.00
N ASP A 88 -5.72 -6.13 17.90
CA ASP A 88 -5.48 -7.22 18.87
C ASP A 88 -4.30 -8.14 18.46
N SER A 89 -3.62 -7.87 17.34
CA SER A 89 -2.54 -8.69 16.81
C SER A 89 -1.34 -7.84 16.41
N GLN A 90 -0.13 -8.34 16.68
CA GLN A 90 1.12 -7.75 16.18
C GLN A 90 1.43 -8.17 14.74
N ARG A 91 0.66 -9.11 14.18
CA ARG A 91 0.91 -9.70 12.87
C ARG A 91 0.12 -8.96 11.79
N SER A 92 0.85 -8.25 10.95
CA SER A 92 0.24 -7.62 9.77
C SER A 92 0.00 -8.64 8.66
N CYS A 93 -1.11 -8.48 7.94
CA CYS A 93 -1.55 -9.41 6.90
C CYS A 93 -2.45 -8.71 5.87
N TRP A 94 -2.78 -9.41 4.80
CA TRP A 94 -3.62 -8.93 3.71
C TRP A 94 -5.07 -9.40 3.84
N ILE A 95 -6.01 -8.47 3.75
CA ILE A 95 -7.45 -8.75 3.71
C ILE A 95 -8.06 -8.18 2.43
N SER A 96 -9.09 -8.83 1.90
CA SER A 96 -9.87 -8.28 0.79
C SER A 96 -10.60 -7.00 1.21
N ALA A 97 -10.50 -5.95 0.41
CA ALA A 97 -11.20 -4.69 0.66
C ALA A 97 -12.73 -4.84 0.68
N SER A 98 -13.27 -5.88 0.03
CA SER A 98 -14.71 -6.18 0.05
C SER A 98 -15.23 -6.74 1.36
N LEU A 99 -14.35 -7.14 2.29
CA LEU A 99 -14.69 -7.76 3.57
C LEU A 99 -14.59 -6.80 4.76
N VAL A 100 -14.31 -5.53 4.48
CA VAL A 100 -14.11 -4.51 5.51
C VAL A 100 -14.84 -3.22 5.19
N GLU A 101 -15.23 -2.51 6.24
CA GLU A 101 -15.68 -1.12 6.16
C GLU A 101 -14.47 -0.20 6.40
N LEU A 102 -14.25 0.76 5.49
CA LEU A 102 -13.13 1.69 5.53
C LEU A 102 -13.49 2.98 6.25
N THR A 103 -12.64 3.42 7.16
CA THR A 103 -12.72 4.75 7.79
C THR A 103 -11.43 5.52 7.49
N GLY A 104 -11.56 6.67 6.85
CA GLY A 104 -10.43 7.48 6.40
C GLY A 104 -10.27 7.48 4.89
N ASP A 105 -9.12 7.97 4.41
CA ASP A 105 -8.84 8.14 2.99
C ASP A 105 -7.82 7.12 2.49
N LEU A 106 -8.29 6.20 1.65
CA LEU A 106 -7.44 5.15 1.04
C LEU A 106 -6.43 5.71 0.02
N THR A 107 -6.66 6.91 -0.53
CA THR A 107 -5.74 7.54 -1.49
C THR A 107 -4.41 7.93 -0.82
N LEU A 108 -4.44 8.17 0.48
CA LEU A 108 -3.26 8.48 1.29
C LEU A 108 -2.46 7.23 1.68
N VAL A 109 -3.01 6.03 1.46
CA VAL A 109 -2.35 4.76 1.76
C VAL A 109 -1.49 4.35 0.57
N PRO A 110 -0.16 4.20 0.73
CA PRO A 110 0.73 3.86 -0.37
C PRO A 110 0.51 2.41 -0.85
N PRO A 111 0.82 2.11 -2.13
CA PRO A 111 1.01 0.74 -2.56
C PRO A 111 2.10 0.05 -1.74
N PHE A 112 1.90 -1.22 -1.40
CA PHE A 112 2.78 -1.98 -0.53
C PHE A 112 3.02 -3.38 -1.09
N GLN A 113 4.21 -3.92 -0.85
CA GLN A 113 4.55 -5.32 -1.07
C GLN A 113 5.09 -5.90 0.23
N SER A 114 4.43 -6.92 0.75
CA SER A 114 4.93 -7.65 1.93
C SER A 114 5.97 -8.68 1.54
N THR A 115 6.89 -8.95 2.44
CA THR A 115 7.77 -10.12 2.33
C THR A 115 6.97 -11.37 2.71
N LEU A 116 7.01 -12.38 1.87
CA LEU A 116 6.41 -13.67 2.17
C LEU A 116 7.22 -14.41 3.24
N PRO A 117 6.58 -15.20 4.13
CA PRO A 117 7.31 -16.03 5.09
C PRO A 117 8.16 -17.04 4.34
N HIS A 118 9.45 -17.10 4.66
CA HIS A 118 10.41 -17.95 3.97
C HIS A 118 10.52 -19.32 4.64
N THR A 119 10.61 -20.37 3.81
CA THR A 119 10.90 -21.73 4.25
C THR A 119 12.15 -22.27 3.56
N THR A 120 12.95 -23.02 4.31
CA THR A 120 14.08 -23.83 3.78
C THR A 120 13.78 -25.33 3.88
N ALA A 121 12.59 -25.70 4.32
CA ALA A 121 12.20 -27.10 4.49
C ALA A 121 11.82 -27.80 3.17
N SER A 122 11.56 -27.00 2.14
CA SER A 122 11.25 -27.46 0.79
C SER A 122 12.36 -27.05 -0.18
N SER A 123 12.61 -27.90 -1.19
CA SER A 123 13.52 -27.55 -2.28
C SER A 123 12.90 -26.49 -3.22
N LEU A 124 13.74 -25.71 -3.87
CA LEU A 124 13.32 -24.80 -4.93
C LEU A 124 12.67 -25.61 -6.07
N PRO A 125 11.67 -25.04 -6.78
CA PRO A 125 11.20 -25.62 -8.03
C PRO A 125 12.35 -25.74 -9.05
N THR A 126 12.49 -26.92 -9.66
CA THR A 126 13.49 -27.21 -10.70
C THR A 126 12.82 -27.54 -12.02
N GLY A 127 13.58 -27.62 -13.12
CA GLY A 127 13.04 -27.95 -14.43
C GLY A 127 12.02 -26.95 -14.97
N VAL A 128 12.01 -25.70 -14.47
CA VAL A 128 11.05 -24.67 -14.91
C VAL A 128 11.31 -24.36 -16.38
N ALA A 129 10.32 -24.67 -17.22
CA ALA A 129 10.37 -24.45 -18.65
C ALA A 129 9.06 -23.84 -19.15
N THR A 130 9.15 -23.11 -20.26
CA THR A 130 7.98 -22.51 -20.90
C THR A 130 7.96 -22.87 -22.39
N GLN A 131 6.77 -23.17 -22.88
CA GLN A 131 6.53 -23.44 -24.29
C GLN A 131 5.33 -22.63 -24.77
N ARG A 132 5.47 -21.96 -25.90
CA ARG A 132 4.41 -21.16 -26.50
C ARG A 132 3.80 -21.88 -27.71
N ASN A 133 2.47 -21.81 -27.78
CA ASN A 133 1.71 -22.20 -28.96
C ASN A 133 0.66 -21.10 -29.22
N GLY A 134 0.93 -20.22 -30.19
CA GLY A 134 0.14 -19.01 -30.39
C GLY A 134 0.14 -18.13 -29.14
N ASP A 135 -1.04 -17.80 -28.65
CA ASP A 135 -1.21 -16.99 -27.44
C ASP A 135 -1.21 -17.81 -26.14
N GLN A 136 -1.11 -19.15 -26.25
CA GLN A 136 -1.01 -20.01 -25.07
C GLN A 136 0.45 -20.20 -24.69
N VAL A 137 0.77 -19.95 -23.43
CA VAL A 137 2.08 -20.28 -22.83
C VAL A 137 1.84 -21.38 -21.80
N ASN A 138 2.42 -22.54 -22.06
CA ASN A 138 2.47 -23.65 -21.13
C ASN A 138 3.75 -23.55 -20.30
N ILE A 139 3.59 -23.56 -18.98
CA ILE A 139 4.67 -23.52 -17.98
C ILE A 139 4.72 -24.89 -17.36
N THR A 140 5.88 -25.52 -17.27
CA THR A 140 6.10 -26.81 -16.64
C THR A 140 7.25 -26.74 -15.65
N TRP A 141 7.25 -27.62 -14.67
CA TRP A 141 8.32 -27.76 -13.67
C TRP A 141 8.34 -29.17 -13.11
N ASP A 142 9.45 -29.53 -12.49
CA ASP A 142 9.60 -30.82 -11.85
C ASP A 142 8.80 -30.90 -10.55
N GLN A 143 8.30 -32.10 -10.26
CA GLN A 143 7.66 -32.35 -8.98
C GLN A 143 8.71 -32.35 -7.87
N ILE A 144 8.49 -31.50 -6.85
CA ILE A 144 9.31 -31.51 -5.66
C ILE A 144 8.74 -32.49 -4.62
N HIS A 145 9.64 -33.13 -3.89
CA HIS A 145 9.26 -33.98 -2.75
C HIS A 145 9.22 -33.11 -1.49
N ILE A 146 8.02 -32.84 -1.01
CA ILE A 146 7.76 -32.23 0.29
C ILE A 146 7.15 -33.33 1.16
N ASN A 147 7.47 -33.37 2.47
CA ASN A 147 6.81 -34.28 3.39
C ASN A 147 5.28 -34.14 3.26
N MET A 148 4.58 -35.24 3.02
CA MET A 148 3.17 -35.24 2.57
C MET A 148 2.21 -34.46 3.49
N GLY A 149 2.52 -34.27 4.77
CA GLY A 149 1.72 -33.47 5.70
C GLY A 149 1.92 -31.94 5.57
N ASP A 150 3.06 -31.52 5.05
CA ASP A 150 3.47 -30.11 5.01
C ASP A 150 3.30 -29.45 3.62
N ALA A 151 3.17 -30.27 2.55
CA ALA A 151 3.05 -29.78 1.19
C ALA A 151 1.79 -28.91 1.01
N ARG A 152 1.96 -27.78 0.32
CA ARG A 152 0.90 -26.86 -0.10
C ARG A 152 1.00 -26.54 -1.60
N GLY A 153 1.70 -27.37 -2.35
CA GLY A 153 1.89 -27.21 -3.80
C GLY A 153 2.81 -26.08 -4.18
N TYR A 154 2.40 -25.33 -5.18
CA TYR A 154 3.16 -24.23 -5.78
C TYR A 154 2.34 -22.96 -5.82
N LEU A 155 2.99 -21.83 -5.60
CA LEU A 155 2.44 -20.52 -5.86
C LEU A 155 3.11 -19.96 -7.12
N LEU A 156 2.29 -19.49 -8.07
CA LEU A 156 2.76 -18.79 -9.26
C LEU A 156 2.24 -17.35 -9.22
N GLU A 157 3.14 -16.39 -9.31
CA GLU A 157 2.84 -14.98 -9.52
C GLU A 157 3.14 -14.67 -10.99
N LEU A 158 2.12 -14.44 -11.79
CA LEU A 158 2.22 -14.33 -13.25
C LEU A 158 1.77 -12.97 -13.72
N THR A 159 2.48 -12.42 -14.69
CA THR A 159 2.08 -11.23 -15.44
C THR A 159 1.96 -11.63 -16.92
N VAL A 160 0.77 -11.47 -17.46
CA VAL A 160 0.45 -11.75 -18.87
C VAL A 160 0.04 -10.46 -19.58
N CYS A 161 0.09 -10.49 -20.91
CA CYS A 161 -0.42 -9.44 -21.78
C CYS A 161 -1.71 -9.91 -22.45
N GLN A 162 -2.75 -9.08 -22.38
CA GLN A 162 -4.02 -9.34 -23.06
C GLN A 162 -4.60 -8.00 -23.56
N ASN A 163 -4.76 -7.89 -24.86
CA ASN A 163 -5.31 -6.70 -25.51
C ASN A 163 -4.56 -5.39 -25.15
N GLY A 164 -3.23 -5.44 -25.06
CA GLY A 164 -2.40 -4.30 -24.68
C GLY A 164 -2.34 -4.00 -23.18
N ALA A 165 -3.07 -4.73 -22.36
CA ALA A 165 -3.06 -4.57 -20.90
C ALA A 165 -2.18 -5.64 -20.22
N ARG A 166 -1.42 -5.22 -19.22
CA ARG A 166 -0.66 -6.13 -18.34
C ARG A 166 -1.55 -6.55 -17.18
N ILE A 167 -1.79 -7.84 -17.08
CA ILE A 167 -2.62 -8.44 -16.02
C ILE A 167 -1.72 -9.28 -15.13
N THR A 168 -1.65 -8.94 -13.85
CA THR A 168 -0.95 -9.73 -12.83
C THR A 168 -1.96 -10.49 -12.01
N PHE A 169 -1.74 -11.79 -11.86
CA PHE A 169 -2.57 -12.66 -11.02
C PHE A 169 -1.71 -13.71 -10.32
N VAL A 170 -2.30 -14.32 -9.31
CA VAL A 170 -1.62 -15.31 -8.48
C VAL A 170 -2.49 -16.54 -8.40
N ILE A 171 -1.85 -17.69 -8.57
CA ILE A 171 -2.51 -18.99 -8.46
C ILE A 171 -1.74 -19.89 -7.51
N GLN A 172 -2.48 -20.77 -6.83
CA GLN A 172 -1.94 -21.93 -6.13
C GLN A 172 -2.37 -23.18 -6.85
N THR A 173 -1.47 -24.15 -7.01
CA THR A 173 -1.73 -25.42 -7.68
C THR A 173 -0.86 -26.53 -7.13
N ASP A 174 -1.38 -27.76 -7.12
CA ASP A 174 -0.60 -28.96 -6.83
C ASP A 174 -0.09 -29.65 -8.11
N ALA A 175 -0.49 -29.15 -9.28
CA ALA A 175 -0.01 -29.64 -10.57
C ALA A 175 1.43 -29.22 -10.83
N THR A 176 2.09 -29.87 -11.78
CA THR A 176 3.44 -29.54 -12.27
C THR A 176 3.43 -28.80 -13.61
N SER A 177 2.27 -28.29 -14.00
CA SER A 177 2.11 -27.47 -15.19
C SER A 177 0.95 -26.48 -15.03
N TYR A 178 1.06 -25.35 -15.74
CA TYR A 178 -0.01 -24.38 -15.86
C TYR A 178 0.04 -23.69 -17.22
N THR A 179 -1.13 -23.44 -17.81
CA THR A 179 -1.23 -22.74 -19.11
C THR A 179 -1.92 -21.40 -18.94
N VAL A 180 -1.34 -20.37 -19.53
CA VAL A 180 -1.89 -19.00 -19.54
C VAL A 180 -2.06 -18.50 -20.95
N THR A 181 -2.95 -17.52 -21.12
CA THR A 181 -3.08 -16.76 -22.36
C THR A 181 -2.26 -15.48 -22.25
N ASP A 182 -1.33 -15.27 -23.20
CA ASP A 182 -0.47 -14.09 -23.33
C ASP A 182 -0.34 -13.76 -24.82
N ASP A 183 -0.93 -12.67 -25.27
CA ASP A 183 -1.04 -12.28 -26.69
C ASP A 183 0.15 -11.44 -27.19
N ARG A 184 1.20 -11.28 -26.39
CA ARG A 184 2.41 -10.47 -26.69
C ARG A 184 2.15 -8.99 -26.96
N SER A 185 0.98 -8.49 -26.67
CA SER A 185 0.61 -7.10 -26.99
C SER A 185 1.29 -6.03 -26.14
N CYS A 186 2.08 -6.45 -25.10
CA CYS A 186 2.77 -5.52 -24.21
C CYS A 186 4.29 -5.51 -24.39
N GLN A 187 4.91 -4.36 -24.06
CA GLN A 187 6.35 -4.23 -23.90
C GLN A 187 6.66 -3.66 -22.49
N PRO A 188 7.57 -4.25 -21.73
CA PRO A 188 8.26 -5.54 -21.95
C PRO A 188 7.27 -6.73 -21.88
N PRO A 189 7.69 -7.92 -22.35
CA PRO A 189 6.85 -9.11 -22.33
C PRO A 189 6.47 -9.51 -20.90
N GLY A 190 5.46 -10.36 -20.75
CA GLY A 190 5.06 -10.96 -19.49
C GLY A 190 6.14 -11.86 -18.89
N GLY A 191 5.78 -12.56 -17.83
CA GLY A 191 6.67 -13.44 -17.10
C GLY A 191 6.11 -13.74 -15.72
N GLY A 192 6.93 -14.30 -14.85
CA GLY A 192 6.46 -14.58 -13.50
C GLY A 192 7.51 -15.17 -12.58
N LYS A 193 7.01 -15.66 -11.47
CA LYS A 193 7.77 -16.37 -10.44
C LYS A 193 7.00 -17.59 -9.99
N ILE A 194 7.70 -18.66 -9.66
CA ILE A 194 7.14 -19.85 -9.03
C ILE A 194 7.86 -20.11 -7.71
N TYR A 195 7.11 -20.50 -6.72
CA TYR A 195 7.56 -20.88 -5.38
C TYR A 195 7.06 -22.27 -5.06
N ALA A 196 7.85 -23.07 -4.38
CA ALA A 196 7.31 -24.20 -3.64
C ALA A 196 6.74 -23.72 -2.31
N VAL A 197 5.65 -24.32 -1.87
CA VAL A 197 4.89 -23.88 -0.70
C VAL A 197 4.69 -25.02 0.28
N ASP A 198 5.03 -24.79 1.54
CA ASP A 198 4.73 -25.69 2.65
C ASP A 198 3.96 -24.96 3.77
N THR A 199 3.64 -25.65 4.86
CA THR A 199 2.92 -25.06 6.00
C THR A 199 3.66 -23.90 6.69
N ARG A 200 4.97 -23.74 6.45
CA ARG A 200 5.83 -22.73 7.08
C ARG A 200 5.99 -21.49 6.21
N GLY A 201 5.78 -21.63 4.89
CA GLY A 201 5.92 -20.50 3.98
C GLY A 201 6.26 -20.89 2.55
N TYR A 202 7.07 -20.09 1.93
CA TYR A 202 7.45 -20.12 0.53
C TYR A 202 8.96 -20.26 0.39
N THR A 203 9.42 -21.01 -0.58
CA THR A 203 10.85 -21.02 -0.96
C THR A 203 11.26 -19.69 -1.59
N ASP A 204 12.53 -19.49 -1.87
CA ASP A 204 12.93 -18.45 -2.79
C ASP A 204 12.27 -18.66 -4.17
N PRO A 205 11.93 -17.57 -4.88
CA PRO A 205 11.27 -17.66 -6.16
C PRO A 205 12.23 -18.11 -7.27
N VAL A 206 11.72 -18.93 -8.17
CA VAL A 206 12.35 -19.21 -9.46
C VAL A 206 11.65 -18.37 -10.53
N THR A 207 12.42 -17.66 -11.35
CA THR A 207 11.89 -16.81 -12.42
C THR A 207 11.31 -17.64 -13.55
N ILE A 208 10.15 -17.25 -14.04
CA ILE A 208 9.50 -17.77 -15.24
C ILE A 208 9.65 -16.72 -16.34
N SER A 209 10.35 -17.05 -17.42
CA SER A 209 10.50 -16.18 -18.59
C SER A 209 9.60 -16.68 -19.72
N TRP A 210 8.88 -15.77 -20.36
CA TRP A 210 8.09 -16.13 -21.54
C TRP A 210 9.01 -16.42 -22.73
N PRO A 211 8.71 -17.44 -23.54
CA PRO A 211 9.43 -17.66 -24.79
C PRO A 211 9.08 -16.55 -25.79
N GLU A 212 10.07 -16.16 -26.59
CA GLU A 212 9.91 -15.18 -27.67
C GLU A 212 8.94 -15.65 -28.77
#